data_b388b175cac658f1f7df4af4b7b4d1e6
#
_entry.id   b388b175cac658f1f7df4af4b7b4d1e6
#
_cell.length_a   1.000
_cell.length_b   1.000
_cell.length_c   1.000
_cell.angle_alpha   90.00
_cell.angle_beta   90.00
_cell.angle_gamma   90.00
#
_symmetry.space_group_name_H-M   'P 1'
#
loop_
_entity.id
_entity.type
_entity.pdbx_description
1 polymer ?
#
loop_
_entity_poly.entity_id
_entity_poly.type
_entity_poly.pdbx_seq_one_letter_code
_entity_poly.pdbx_strand_id
1 'polypeptide(L)'
;MKIADVRATTVTVPLEAPLRHAHGVHWGRFVRTIVEVESDTGLVGLGEMGGGGESAEAAITALKQYLVGHNPFELEALRFKICNPVGSLYNNRTQLHAAIEFACLDLIGQHLGVSVSDLLGGRLRDEVPF
;
A
#
# COMPACT_ATOMS: atom_id res chain seq x y z
N MET A 1 6.64 9.70 -15.73
CA MET A 1 6.78 9.62 -14.26
C MET A 1 7.41 8.28 -13.91
N LYS A 2 8.39 8.30 -13.03
CA LYS A 2 9.07 7.10 -12.53
C LYS A 2 9.12 7.17 -11.01
N ILE A 3 9.15 6.02 -10.36
CA ILE A 3 9.36 5.90 -8.91
C ILE A 3 10.81 6.32 -8.62
N ALA A 4 10.99 7.35 -7.80
CA ALA A 4 12.29 7.86 -7.37
C ALA A 4 12.71 7.23 -6.05
N ASP A 5 11.75 7.05 -5.11
CA ASP A 5 12.01 6.45 -3.81
C ASP A 5 10.78 5.70 -3.28
N VAL A 6 11.02 4.77 -2.35
CA VAL A 6 9.98 4.06 -1.59
C VAL A 6 10.40 4.00 -0.13
N ARG A 7 9.53 4.44 0.76
CA ARG A 7 9.71 4.41 2.21
C ARG A 7 8.56 3.66 2.87
N ALA A 8 8.84 3.06 4.01
CA ALA A 8 7.82 2.43 4.83
C ALA A 8 8.05 2.82 6.29
N THR A 9 6.97 3.14 6.99
CA THR A 9 6.99 3.57 8.39
C THR A 9 5.92 2.85 9.18
N THR A 10 6.30 2.16 10.24
CA THR A 10 5.36 1.52 11.14
C THR A 10 4.76 2.55 12.09
N VAL A 11 3.43 2.59 12.13
CA VAL A 11 2.67 3.42 13.06
C VAL A 11 1.78 2.56 13.95
N THR A 12 1.55 3.05 15.16
CA THR A 12 0.63 2.43 16.10
C THR A 12 -0.56 3.35 16.32
N VAL A 13 -1.75 2.86 15.97
CA VAL A 13 -3.00 3.61 16.11
C VAL A 13 -3.74 3.09 17.35
N PRO A 14 -3.95 3.93 18.39
CA PRO A 14 -4.73 3.55 19.55
C PRO A 14 -6.19 3.35 19.16
N LEU A 15 -6.84 2.36 19.79
CA LEU A 15 -8.27 2.09 19.63
C LEU A 15 -9.03 2.63 20.84
N GLU A 16 -10.16 3.29 20.61
CA GLU A 16 -11.07 3.74 21.67
C GLU A 16 -11.78 2.56 22.34
N ALA A 17 -12.03 1.49 21.58
CA ALA A 17 -12.63 0.26 22.07
C ALA A 17 -12.02 -0.97 21.40
N PRO A 18 -12.07 -2.16 22.04
CA PRO A 18 -11.60 -3.40 21.45
C PRO A 18 -12.38 -3.74 20.17
N LEU A 19 -11.72 -3.99 19.07
CA LEU A 19 -12.32 -4.50 17.85
C LEU A 19 -12.42 -6.02 17.91
N ARG A 20 -13.65 -6.55 17.90
CA ARG A 20 -13.93 -7.99 17.95
C ARG A 20 -14.21 -8.53 16.54
N HIS A 21 -13.68 -9.70 16.23
CA HIS A 21 -13.96 -10.43 15.00
C HIS A 21 -13.92 -11.95 15.23
N ALA A 22 -14.26 -12.74 14.21
CA ALA A 22 -14.40 -14.20 14.34
C ALA A 22 -13.13 -14.92 14.84
N HIS A 23 -11.95 -14.36 14.61
CA HIS A 23 -10.67 -14.97 14.99
C HIS A 23 -10.04 -14.37 16.23
N GLY A 24 -10.72 -13.46 16.94
CA GLY A 24 -10.20 -12.88 18.16
C GLY A 24 -10.58 -11.43 18.39
N VAL A 25 -9.73 -10.72 19.12
CA VAL A 25 -9.94 -9.34 19.53
C VAL A 25 -8.64 -8.57 19.38
N HIS A 26 -8.71 -7.39 18.76
CA HIS A 26 -7.64 -6.41 18.84
C HIS A 26 -7.82 -5.54 20.08
N TRP A 27 -6.84 -5.57 20.96
CA TRP A 27 -6.86 -4.85 22.22
C TRP A 27 -5.97 -3.60 22.13
N GLY A 28 -6.59 -2.45 22.37
CA GLY A 28 -5.88 -1.20 22.63
C GLY A 28 -5.21 -0.53 21.43
N ARG A 29 -4.76 -1.26 20.43
CA ARG A 29 -4.04 -0.67 19.28
C ARG A 29 -4.07 -1.52 18.02
N PHE A 30 -4.00 -0.84 16.87
CA PHE A 30 -3.58 -1.42 15.60
C PHE A 30 -2.15 -1.00 15.25
N VAL A 31 -1.40 -1.94 14.71
CA VAL A 31 -0.12 -1.65 14.05
C VAL A 31 -0.37 -1.58 12.56
N ARG A 32 0.08 -0.50 11.92
CA ARG A 32 -0.03 -0.25 10.48
C ARG A 32 1.34 0.10 9.91
N THR A 33 1.58 -0.27 8.67
CA THR A 33 2.77 0.17 7.94
C THR A 33 2.31 1.09 6.82
N ILE A 34 2.68 2.35 6.91
CA ILE A 34 2.43 3.35 5.87
C ILE A 34 3.54 3.26 4.84
N VAL A 35 3.16 3.19 3.58
CA VAL A 35 4.07 3.12 2.44
C VAL A 35 3.97 4.41 1.65
N GLU A 36 5.10 5.07 1.46
CA GLU A 36 5.23 6.27 0.66
C GLU A 36 5.99 5.92 -0.62
N VAL A 37 5.41 6.22 -1.77
CA VAL A 37 6.06 6.10 -3.06
C VAL A 37 6.26 7.50 -3.63
N GLU A 38 7.52 7.91 -3.73
CA GLU A 38 7.92 9.21 -4.28
C GLU A 38 8.23 9.08 -5.77
N SER A 39 7.72 10.00 -6.58
CA SER A 39 7.99 10.07 -8.02
C SER A 39 9.16 11.01 -8.33
N ASP A 40 9.74 10.87 -9.52
CA ASP A 40 10.73 11.78 -10.11
C ASP A 40 10.18 13.18 -10.40
N THR A 41 8.86 13.38 -10.25
CA THR A 41 8.20 14.70 -10.37
C THR A 41 7.91 15.35 -9.02
N GLY A 42 8.30 14.72 -7.91
CA GLY A 42 8.12 15.23 -6.55
C GLY A 42 6.75 14.93 -5.93
N LEU A 43 5.87 14.20 -6.62
CA LEU A 43 4.62 13.72 -6.03
C LEU A 43 4.90 12.54 -5.10
N VAL A 44 4.12 12.44 -4.02
CA VAL A 44 4.18 11.31 -3.08
C VAL A 44 2.81 10.67 -2.97
N GLY A 45 2.75 9.39 -3.32
CA GLY A 45 1.56 8.57 -3.13
C GLY A 45 1.66 7.77 -1.85
N LEU A 46 0.51 7.59 -1.19
CA LEU A 46 0.39 6.91 0.09
C LEU A 46 -0.35 5.57 -0.06
N GLY A 47 0.21 4.55 0.55
CA GLY A 47 -0.41 3.24 0.70
C GLY A 47 -0.33 2.75 2.13
N GLU A 48 -1.08 1.71 2.44
CA GLU A 48 -1.13 1.15 3.78
C GLU A 48 -1.14 -0.38 3.73
N MET A 49 -0.39 -0.99 4.64
CA MET A 49 -0.44 -2.42 4.91
C MET A 49 -0.91 -2.66 6.34
N GLY A 50 -1.91 -3.53 6.50
CA GLY A 50 -2.36 -3.98 7.81
C GLY A 50 -1.38 -4.95 8.47
N GLY A 51 -0.94 -4.65 9.69
CA GLY A 51 0.00 -5.48 10.44
C GLY A 51 1.43 -5.40 9.89
N GLY A 52 2.23 -6.40 10.22
CA GLY A 52 3.62 -6.54 9.74
C GLY A 52 4.67 -5.76 10.50
N GLY A 53 4.37 -4.55 10.99
CA GLY A 53 5.31 -3.74 11.77
C GLY A 53 6.69 -3.62 11.13
N GLU A 54 7.74 -3.72 11.92
CA GLU A 54 9.13 -3.63 11.46
C GLU A 54 9.50 -4.67 10.39
N SER A 55 8.87 -5.84 10.39
CA SER A 55 9.08 -6.84 9.35
C SER A 55 8.54 -6.39 7.98
N ALA A 56 7.45 -5.64 7.96
CA ALA A 56 6.92 -5.05 6.73
C ALA A 56 7.82 -3.92 6.22
N GLU A 57 8.36 -3.07 7.11
CA GLU A 57 9.35 -2.04 6.72
C GLU A 57 10.58 -2.66 6.06
N ALA A 58 11.15 -3.70 6.68
CA ALA A 58 12.29 -4.41 6.13
C ALA A 58 11.98 -5.03 4.77
N ALA A 59 10.79 -5.63 4.62
CA ALA A 59 10.35 -6.24 3.36
C ALA A 59 10.13 -5.21 2.27
N ILE A 60 9.49 -4.06 2.54
CA ILE A 60 9.33 -2.96 1.59
C ILE A 60 10.70 -2.40 1.19
N THR A 61 11.59 -2.19 2.16
CA THR A 61 12.95 -1.72 1.89
C THR A 61 13.71 -2.67 0.97
N ALA A 62 13.58 -3.98 1.18
CA ALA A 62 14.20 -4.98 0.30
C ALA A 62 13.62 -4.96 -1.13
N LEU A 63 12.34 -4.60 -1.29
CA LEU A 63 11.71 -4.47 -2.60
C LEU A 63 12.10 -3.20 -3.36
N LYS A 64 12.60 -2.17 -2.67
CA LYS A 64 12.95 -0.87 -3.26
C LYS A 64 13.82 -0.99 -4.51
N GLN A 65 14.80 -1.89 -4.51
CA GLN A 65 15.69 -2.13 -5.67
C GLN A 65 14.95 -2.55 -6.94
N TYR A 66 13.75 -3.12 -6.83
CA TYR A 66 12.92 -3.55 -7.96
C TYR A 66 11.89 -2.49 -8.37
N LEU A 67 11.64 -1.51 -7.52
CA LEU A 67 10.60 -0.49 -7.67
C LEU A 67 11.16 0.81 -8.23
N VAL A 68 12.32 1.24 -7.74
CA VAL A 68 12.94 2.49 -8.20
C VAL A 68 13.24 2.43 -9.70
N GLY A 69 12.88 3.49 -10.41
CA GLY A 69 12.96 3.60 -11.86
C GLY A 69 11.78 3.00 -12.63
N HIS A 70 10.87 2.29 -11.93
CA HIS A 70 9.67 1.73 -12.55
C HIS A 70 8.61 2.81 -12.82
N ASN A 71 7.78 2.61 -13.84
CA ASN A 71 6.65 3.47 -14.12
C ASN A 71 5.45 3.07 -13.25
N PRO A 72 4.95 3.93 -12.34
CA PRO A 72 3.83 3.58 -11.46
C PRO A 72 2.52 3.27 -12.20
N PHE A 73 2.37 3.66 -13.46
CA PHE A 73 1.21 3.29 -14.29
C PHE A 73 1.22 1.81 -14.71
N GLU A 74 2.36 1.14 -14.66
CA GLU A 74 2.50 -0.26 -15.06
C GLU A 74 2.20 -1.20 -13.89
N LEU A 75 0.98 -1.12 -13.32
CA LEU A 75 0.57 -1.83 -12.10
C LEU A 75 0.71 -3.35 -12.23
N GLU A 76 0.31 -3.93 -13.36
CA GLU A 76 0.43 -5.38 -13.58
C GLU A 76 1.90 -5.84 -13.67
N ALA A 77 2.78 -5.02 -14.27
CA ALA A 77 4.21 -5.33 -14.29
C ALA A 77 4.82 -5.23 -12.89
N LEU A 78 4.37 -4.26 -12.06
CA LEU A 78 4.73 -4.17 -10.64
C LEU A 78 4.28 -5.41 -9.87
N ARG A 79 3.01 -5.82 -10.06
CA ARG A 79 2.47 -7.03 -9.44
C ARG A 79 3.30 -8.25 -9.80
N PHE A 80 3.63 -8.41 -11.05
CA PHE A 80 4.47 -9.52 -11.52
C PHE A 80 5.85 -9.53 -10.86
N LYS A 81 6.51 -8.37 -10.76
CA LYS A 81 7.82 -8.24 -10.11
C LYS A 81 7.80 -8.56 -8.62
N ILE A 82 6.75 -8.14 -7.91
CA ILE A 82 6.65 -8.28 -6.46
C ILE A 82 6.14 -9.66 -6.07
N CYS A 83 5.06 -10.15 -6.72
CA CYS A 83 4.35 -11.37 -6.33
C CYS A 83 4.90 -12.64 -7.00
N ASN A 84 5.49 -12.52 -8.17
CA ASN A 84 6.06 -13.65 -8.89
C ASN A 84 7.57 -13.75 -8.56
N PRO A 85 8.17 -14.91 -8.40
CA PRO A 85 7.76 -16.25 -8.81
C PRO A 85 7.36 -17.15 -7.66
N VAL A 86 6.98 -16.63 -6.52
CA VAL A 86 6.74 -17.45 -5.34
C VAL A 86 5.23 -17.67 -5.15
N GLY A 87 4.70 -18.68 -5.78
CA GLY A 87 3.32 -19.12 -5.61
C GLY A 87 3.01 -19.75 -4.24
N SER A 88 3.67 -19.29 -3.17
CA SER A 88 3.42 -19.76 -1.82
C SER A 88 2.34 -18.92 -1.15
N LEU A 89 1.30 -19.57 -0.66
CA LEU A 89 0.26 -18.95 0.17
C LEU A 89 0.79 -18.38 1.50
N TYR A 90 2.01 -18.73 1.88
CA TYR A 90 2.63 -18.35 3.14
C TYR A 90 3.53 -17.10 3.03
N ASN A 91 3.66 -16.50 1.85
CA ASN A 91 4.40 -15.26 1.72
C ASN A 91 3.44 -14.05 1.80
N ASN A 92 3.91 -12.98 2.41
CA ASN A 92 3.15 -11.73 2.54
C ASN A 92 3.28 -10.82 1.30
N ARG A 93 3.82 -11.30 0.19
CA ARG A 93 4.10 -10.47 -0.98
C ARG A 93 2.86 -9.86 -1.61
N THR A 94 1.72 -10.56 -1.54
CA THR A 94 0.44 -10.01 -2.00
C THR A 94 0.01 -8.80 -1.17
N GLN A 95 0.22 -8.83 0.14
CA GLN A 95 -0.09 -7.69 1.01
C GLN A 95 0.87 -6.53 0.80
N LEU A 96 2.17 -6.83 0.62
CA LEU A 96 3.18 -5.83 0.28
C LEU A 96 2.89 -5.17 -1.08
N HIS A 97 2.50 -5.98 -2.07
CA HIS A 97 2.08 -5.48 -3.38
C HIS A 97 0.87 -4.54 -3.24
N ALA A 98 -0.17 -4.94 -2.52
CA ALA A 98 -1.37 -4.13 -2.35
C ALA A 98 -1.05 -2.74 -1.77
N ALA A 99 -0.18 -2.67 -0.76
CA ALA A 99 0.22 -1.40 -0.17
C ALA A 99 1.00 -0.51 -1.18
N ILE A 100 1.87 -1.10 -1.99
CA ILE A 100 2.61 -0.39 -3.04
C ILE A 100 1.66 0.05 -4.15
N GLU A 101 0.72 -0.81 -4.55
CA GLU A 101 -0.29 -0.50 -5.57
C GLU A 101 -1.19 0.65 -5.15
N PHE A 102 -1.63 0.69 -3.88
CA PHE A 102 -2.40 1.82 -3.34
C PHE A 102 -1.61 3.13 -3.46
N ALA A 103 -0.33 3.12 -3.08
CA ALA A 103 0.53 4.29 -3.23
C ALA A 103 0.71 4.70 -4.71
N CYS A 104 0.83 3.73 -5.62
CA CYS A 104 0.90 4.03 -7.05
C CYS A 104 -0.42 4.60 -7.60
N LEU A 105 -1.58 4.07 -7.17
CA LEU A 105 -2.89 4.61 -7.56
C LEU A 105 -3.10 6.04 -7.04
N ASP A 106 -2.66 6.32 -5.82
CA ASP A 106 -2.69 7.68 -5.26
C ASP A 106 -1.80 8.64 -6.08
N LEU A 107 -0.56 8.22 -6.41
CA LEU A 107 0.32 8.96 -7.32
C LEU A 107 -0.33 9.24 -8.68
N ILE A 108 -0.94 8.23 -9.27
CA ILE A 108 -1.62 8.34 -10.59
C ILE A 108 -2.77 9.33 -10.48
N GLY A 109 -3.59 9.22 -9.43
CA GLY A 109 -4.71 10.14 -9.18
C GLY A 109 -4.24 11.59 -9.05
N GLN A 110 -3.19 11.84 -8.25
CA GLN A 110 -2.58 13.16 -8.10
C GLN A 110 -2.04 13.70 -9.44
N HIS A 111 -1.33 12.86 -10.19
CA HIS A 111 -0.75 13.24 -11.49
C HIS A 111 -1.80 13.60 -12.53
N LEU A 112 -2.93 12.87 -12.56
CA LEU A 112 -4.02 13.08 -13.50
C LEU A 112 -5.05 14.10 -13.01
N GLY A 113 -5.02 14.49 -11.73
CA GLY A 113 -6.02 15.36 -11.13
C GLY A 113 -7.39 14.71 -10.97
N VAL A 114 -7.43 13.38 -10.74
CA VAL A 114 -8.66 12.59 -10.57
C VAL A 114 -8.60 11.81 -9.26
N SER A 115 -9.76 11.41 -8.74
CA SER A 115 -9.81 10.55 -7.55
C SER A 115 -9.43 9.10 -7.88
N VAL A 116 -8.93 8.37 -6.88
CA VAL A 116 -8.67 6.93 -7.04
C VAL A 116 -9.97 6.17 -7.35
N SER A 117 -11.12 6.62 -6.81
CA SER A 117 -12.41 6.03 -7.16
C SER A 117 -12.75 6.16 -8.66
N ASP A 118 -12.37 7.27 -9.29
CA ASP A 118 -12.58 7.46 -10.74
C ASP A 118 -11.67 6.51 -11.53
N LEU A 119 -10.43 6.30 -11.10
CA LEU A 119 -9.51 5.33 -11.71
C LEU A 119 -10.04 3.89 -11.62
N LEU A 120 -10.79 3.57 -10.57
CA LEU A 120 -11.35 2.25 -10.30
C LEU A 120 -12.77 2.03 -10.86
N GLY A 121 -13.28 2.96 -11.68
CA GLY A 121 -14.58 2.82 -12.35
C GLY A 121 -15.68 3.72 -11.79
N GLY A 122 -15.34 4.66 -10.92
CA GLY A 122 -16.25 5.68 -10.42
C GLY A 122 -16.87 5.37 -9.07
N ARG A 123 -17.48 6.39 -8.49
CA ARG A 123 -18.08 6.33 -7.15
C ARG A 123 -19.44 5.65 -7.18
N LEU A 124 -19.62 4.62 -6.39
CA LEU A 124 -20.88 3.91 -6.25
C LEU A 124 -21.84 4.59 -5.23
N ARG A 125 -21.28 5.19 -4.19
CA ARG A 125 -22.03 5.86 -3.12
C ARG A 125 -21.22 6.99 -2.49
N ASP A 126 -21.88 7.98 -1.93
CA ASP A 126 -21.24 9.13 -1.30
C ASP A 126 -20.98 8.93 0.19
N GLU A 127 -21.74 8.05 0.83
CA GLU A 127 -21.65 7.77 2.27
C GLU A 127 -21.62 6.26 2.53
N VAL A 128 -20.83 5.88 3.53
CA VAL A 128 -20.76 4.52 4.06
C VAL A 128 -21.11 4.61 5.55
N PRO A 129 -22.35 4.25 5.96
CA PRO A 129 -22.73 4.24 7.36
C PRO A 129 -22.02 3.08 8.11
N PHE A 130 -21.61 3.32 9.36
CA PHE A 130 -21.08 2.31 10.29
C PHE A 130 -21.51 2.57 11.73
#